data_35cb1b8e63ef3c691299b6426e8c3e1c
#
_entry.id   35cb1b8e63ef3c691299b6426e8c3e1c
#
_cell.length_a   1.000
_cell.length_b   1.000
_cell.length_c   1.000
_cell.angle_alpha   90.00
_cell.angle_beta   90.00
_cell.angle_gamma   90.00
#
_symmetry.space_group_name_H-M   'P 1'
#
loop_
_entity.id
_entity.type
_entity.pdbx_description
1 polymer ?
#
loop_
_entity_poly.entity_id
_entity_poly.type
_entity_poly.pdbx_seq_one_letter_code
_entity_poly.pdbx_strand_id
1 'polypeptide(L)'
;MAIIPGTLAVLAGGAISAQDKYTVEVPDGLAFSEFRGYENWQLIAVSQTGDLLVAILGNPEIIAAYEAGIPGNGKPFPDGAKMAKIHWTAKKSAEAPAPTTVPDTLHDLDFMVRDSKRFADSGNWGYAQFNYDPATDTFTPLGTGAACGFACHTIVKAKDYVFTGYPKR
;
A
#
# COMPACT_ATOMS: atom_id res chain seq x y z
N MET A 1 20.65 -33.66 -57.21
CA MET A 1 20.97 -33.32 -55.80
C MET A 1 20.55 -31.89 -55.56
N ALA A 2 19.35 -31.70 -54.92
CA ALA A 2 18.79 -30.37 -54.68
C ALA A 2 19.07 -30.01 -53.24
N ILE A 3 19.74 -28.89 -53.00
CA ILE A 3 20.07 -28.33 -51.68
C ILE A 3 18.93 -27.37 -51.33
N ILE A 4 18.15 -27.69 -50.30
CA ILE A 4 17.12 -26.81 -49.73
C ILE A 4 17.80 -25.94 -48.65
N PRO A 5 17.78 -24.59 -48.73
CA PRO A 5 18.29 -23.75 -47.67
C PRO A 5 17.25 -23.69 -46.55
N GLY A 6 17.61 -24.17 -45.37
CA GLY A 6 16.80 -24.03 -44.16
C GLY A 6 16.85 -22.60 -43.65
N THR A 7 15.70 -21.93 -43.59
CA THR A 7 15.56 -20.59 -43.00
C THR A 7 15.48 -20.73 -41.49
N LEU A 8 16.50 -20.24 -40.80
CA LEU A 8 16.53 -20.14 -39.33
C LEU A 8 15.67 -18.94 -38.92
N ALA A 9 14.49 -19.19 -38.37
CA ALA A 9 13.67 -18.15 -37.77
C ALA A 9 14.23 -17.80 -36.40
N VAL A 10 14.85 -16.64 -36.27
CA VAL A 10 15.25 -16.07 -34.98
C VAL A 10 14.01 -15.48 -34.32
N LEU A 11 13.47 -16.16 -33.30
CA LEU A 11 12.47 -15.60 -32.42
C LEU A 11 13.14 -14.56 -31.54
N ALA A 12 12.96 -13.28 -31.87
CA ALA A 12 13.29 -12.17 -30.98
C ALA A 12 12.31 -12.19 -29.83
N GLY A 13 12.64 -12.84 -28.72
CA GLY A 13 11.95 -12.71 -27.46
C GLY A 13 12.16 -11.28 -26.95
N GLY A 14 11.12 -10.43 -27.09
CA GLY A 14 11.12 -9.13 -26.46
C GLY A 14 11.18 -9.32 -24.94
N ALA A 15 12.24 -8.83 -24.29
CA ALA A 15 12.26 -8.73 -22.84
C ALA A 15 11.14 -7.76 -22.42
N ILE A 16 10.13 -8.26 -21.73
CA ILE A 16 9.13 -7.41 -21.07
C ILE A 16 9.90 -6.74 -19.94
N SER A 17 10.10 -5.42 -20.06
CA SER A 17 10.68 -4.63 -18.97
C SER A 17 9.69 -4.65 -17.79
N ALA A 18 10.16 -5.05 -16.61
CA ALA A 18 9.35 -4.96 -15.39
C ALA A 18 8.89 -3.50 -15.16
N GLN A 19 7.66 -3.33 -14.70
CA GLN A 19 7.14 -2.00 -14.36
C GLN A 19 7.96 -1.39 -13.22
N ASP A 20 8.42 -0.15 -13.41
CA ASP A 20 8.87 0.63 -12.24
C ASP A 20 7.65 1.14 -11.48
N LYS A 21 7.31 0.49 -10.36
CA LYS A 21 6.15 0.84 -9.53
C LYS A 21 6.13 2.33 -9.11
N TYR A 22 7.28 2.97 -9.05
CA TYR A 22 7.39 4.37 -8.66
C TYR A 22 7.00 5.36 -9.75
N THR A 23 6.67 4.89 -10.95
CA THR A 23 6.08 5.72 -12.02
C THR A 23 4.56 5.71 -12.00
N VAL A 24 3.93 4.89 -11.14
CA VAL A 24 2.47 4.78 -11.05
C VAL A 24 1.92 5.86 -10.12
N GLU A 25 0.84 6.50 -10.53
CA GLU A 25 0.14 7.52 -9.74
C GLU A 25 -1.38 7.37 -9.87
N VAL A 26 -2.10 7.72 -8.82
CA VAL A 26 -3.56 7.87 -8.87
C VAL A 26 -3.86 9.19 -9.59
N PRO A 27 -4.76 9.22 -10.59
CA PRO A 27 -5.17 10.47 -11.23
C PRO A 27 -5.61 11.51 -10.20
N ASP A 28 -5.06 12.72 -10.28
CA ASP A 28 -5.30 13.83 -9.34
C ASP A 28 -5.03 13.49 -7.85
N GLY A 29 -4.18 12.52 -7.60
CA GLY A 29 -3.94 11.98 -6.25
C GLY A 29 -2.46 11.82 -5.91
N LEU A 30 -2.16 10.71 -5.22
CA LEU A 30 -0.82 10.41 -4.74
C LEU A 30 -0.06 9.54 -5.76
N ALA A 31 1.22 9.88 -5.96
CA ALA A 31 2.13 9.01 -6.68
C ALA A 31 2.70 7.92 -5.76
N PHE A 32 2.89 6.72 -6.29
CA PHE A 32 3.55 5.63 -5.57
C PHE A 32 4.95 6.04 -5.07
N SER A 33 5.63 6.90 -5.85
CA SER A 33 6.96 7.43 -5.51
C SER A 33 7.02 8.23 -4.21
N GLU A 34 5.90 8.80 -3.76
CA GLU A 34 5.84 9.56 -2.49
C GLU A 34 6.04 8.65 -1.27
N PHE A 35 5.89 7.33 -1.45
CA PHE A 35 6.01 6.30 -0.41
C PHE A 35 7.26 5.43 -0.58
N ARG A 36 8.24 5.92 -1.34
CA ARG A 36 9.51 5.19 -1.56
C ARG A 36 10.15 4.79 -0.24
N GLY A 37 10.51 3.51 -0.13
CA GLY A 37 11.12 2.93 1.07
C GLY A 37 10.11 2.52 2.16
N TYR A 38 8.80 2.53 1.87
CA TYR A 38 7.75 2.12 2.82
C TYR A 38 7.96 0.71 3.37
N GLU A 39 8.62 -0.15 2.63
CA GLU A 39 8.93 -1.52 3.02
C GLU A 39 9.80 -1.60 4.28
N ASN A 40 10.55 -0.52 4.57
CA ASN A 40 11.42 -0.40 5.74
C ASN A 40 10.79 0.41 6.86
N TRP A 41 9.53 0.83 6.73
CA TRP A 41 8.86 1.59 7.78
C TRP A 41 8.50 0.69 8.97
N GLN A 42 8.30 1.31 10.12
CA GLN A 42 7.96 0.60 11.33
C GLN A 42 6.52 0.07 11.27
N LEU A 43 6.33 -1.17 11.70
CA LEU A 43 4.99 -1.75 11.83
C LEU A 43 4.17 -0.96 12.85
N ILE A 44 3.00 -0.50 12.48
CA ILE A 44 2.01 0.08 13.40
C ILE A 44 1.15 -1.03 13.99
N ALA A 45 0.50 -1.81 13.14
CA ALA A 45 -0.40 -2.88 13.55
C ALA A 45 -0.55 -3.95 12.45
N VAL A 46 -1.14 -5.06 12.83
CA VAL A 46 -1.63 -6.10 11.93
C VAL A 46 -3.12 -6.27 12.09
N SER A 47 -3.80 -6.71 11.03
CA SER A 47 -5.21 -7.07 11.08
C SER A 47 -5.54 -8.15 10.08
N GLN A 48 -6.77 -8.66 10.14
CA GLN A 48 -7.33 -9.53 9.12
C GLN A 48 -8.68 -8.97 8.70
N THR A 49 -8.92 -8.89 7.40
CA THR A 49 -10.19 -8.43 6.84
C THR A 49 -10.63 -9.45 5.79
N GLY A 50 -11.71 -10.20 6.08
CA GLY A 50 -12.07 -11.34 5.24
C GLY A 50 -10.91 -12.33 5.14
N ASP A 51 -10.53 -12.66 3.90
CA ASP A 51 -9.45 -13.59 3.58
C ASP A 51 -8.08 -12.88 3.40
N LEU A 52 -7.99 -11.60 3.73
CA LEU A 52 -6.76 -10.83 3.59
C LEU A 52 -6.07 -10.64 4.94
N LEU A 53 -4.79 -10.93 4.99
CA LEU A 53 -3.89 -10.51 6.06
C LEU A 53 -3.32 -9.14 5.75
N VAL A 54 -3.21 -8.31 6.77
CA VAL A 54 -2.88 -6.90 6.62
C VAL A 54 -1.77 -6.50 7.58
N ALA A 55 -0.74 -5.83 7.06
CA ALA A 55 0.22 -5.07 7.86
C ALA A 55 0.08 -3.58 7.56
N ILE A 56 0.14 -2.76 8.61
CA ILE A 56 0.10 -1.32 8.50
C ILE A 56 1.43 -0.77 9.02
N LEU A 57 2.14 -0.11 8.12
CA LEU A 57 3.46 0.46 8.38
C LEU A 57 3.34 1.99 8.46
N GLY A 58 4.24 2.62 9.21
CA GLY A 58 4.31 4.07 9.35
C GLY A 58 5.72 4.60 9.23
N ASN A 59 5.83 5.78 8.62
CA ASN A 59 7.08 6.51 8.59
C ASN A 59 7.46 7.07 9.98
N PRO A 60 8.68 7.57 10.19
CA PRO A 60 9.11 8.07 11.50
C PRO A 60 8.19 9.14 12.10
N GLU A 61 7.62 10.01 11.27
CA GLU A 61 6.75 11.10 11.72
C GLU A 61 5.46 10.59 12.36
N ILE A 62 4.80 9.59 11.76
CA ILE A 62 3.56 9.05 12.33
C ILE A 62 3.84 8.18 13.55
N ILE A 63 4.96 7.47 13.58
CA ILE A 63 5.37 6.68 14.75
C ILE A 63 5.61 7.59 15.93
N ALA A 64 6.39 8.66 15.77
CA ALA A 64 6.62 9.64 16.83
C ALA A 64 5.32 10.29 17.33
N ALA A 65 4.36 10.54 16.43
CA ALA A 65 3.05 11.06 16.79
C ALA A 65 2.24 10.08 17.66
N TYR A 66 2.24 8.79 17.33
CA TYR A 66 1.61 7.76 18.16
C TYR A 66 2.25 7.65 19.55
N GLU A 67 3.58 7.69 19.63
CA GLU A 67 4.33 7.67 20.89
C GLU A 67 4.03 8.90 21.75
N ALA A 68 3.72 10.04 21.12
CA ALA A 68 3.25 11.25 21.79
C ALA A 68 1.77 11.22 22.18
N GLY A 69 1.07 10.09 21.95
CA GLY A 69 -0.33 9.89 22.31
C GLY A 69 -1.36 10.40 21.30
N ILE A 70 -0.95 10.76 20.09
CA ILE A 70 -1.85 11.15 19.00
C ILE A 70 -2.48 9.89 18.39
N PRO A 71 -3.76 9.88 18.00
CA PRO A 71 -4.77 10.94 18.15
C PRO A 71 -5.51 10.90 19.50
N GLY A 72 -5.14 10.01 20.41
CA GLY A 72 -5.84 9.80 21.69
C GLY A 72 -5.87 11.05 22.60
N ASN A 73 -4.92 11.96 22.43
CA ASN A 73 -4.87 13.24 23.14
C ASN A 73 -5.64 14.37 22.45
N GLY A 74 -6.43 14.06 21.40
CA GLY A 74 -7.24 15.02 20.65
C GLY A 74 -6.45 15.89 19.67
N LYS A 75 -5.13 15.69 19.52
CA LYS A 75 -4.32 16.41 18.54
C LYS A 75 -4.33 15.67 17.20
N PRO A 76 -4.26 16.40 16.09
CA PRO A 76 -4.10 15.79 14.77
C PRO A 76 -2.66 15.27 14.56
N PHE A 77 -2.49 14.33 13.64
CA PHE A 77 -1.18 13.93 13.18
C PHE A 77 -0.45 15.11 12.49
N PRO A 78 0.88 15.16 12.51
CA PRO A 78 1.63 16.22 11.84
C PRO A 78 1.59 16.04 10.31
N ASP A 79 1.75 17.14 9.55
CA ASP A 79 2.02 17.06 8.13
C ASP A 79 3.30 16.25 7.87
N GLY A 80 3.30 15.45 6.80
CA GLY A 80 4.36 14.49 6.51
C GLY A 80 4.16 13.11 7.15
N ALA A 81 3.19 12.91 8.06
CA ALA A 81 2.83 11.60 8.55
C ALA A 81 2.32 10.72 7.41
N LYS A 82 2.87 9.51 7.26
CA LYS A 82 2.53 8.57 6.18
C LYS A 82 2.27 7.18 6.72
N MET A 83 1.33 6.49 6.06
CA MET A 83 1.02 5.09 6.32
C MET A 83 1.00 4.31 5.02
N ALA A 84 1.49 3.08 5.09
CA ALA A 84 1.35 2.08 4.04
C ALA A 84 0.61 0.87 4.63
N LYS A 85 -0.48 0.46 4.01
CA LYS A 85 -1.26 -0.71 4.38
C LYS A 85 -1.12 -1.75 3.29
N ILE A 86 -0.55 -2.88 3.64
CA ILE A 86 -0.21 -3.95 2.71
C ILE A 86 -1.20 -5.09 2.93
N HIS A 87 -1.87 -5.52 1.87
CA HIS A 87 -2.79 -6.64 1.88
C HIS A 87 -2.19 -7.83 1.15
N TRP A 88 -2.30 -9.00 1.75
CA TRP A 88 -1.97 -10.28 1.14
C TRP A 88 -3.16 -11.22 1.22
N THR A 89 -3.34 -12.06 0.22
CA THR A 89 -4.15 -13.26 0.40
C THR A 89 -3.54 -14.12 1.50
N ALA A 90 -4.37 -14.90 2.16
CA ALA A 90 -3.96 -15.72 3.29
C ALA A 90 -3.94 -17.19 2.90
N LYS A 91 -2.95 -17.93 3.41
CA LYS A 91 -2.91 -19.39 3.32
C LYS A 91 -2.60 -20.04 4.66
N LYS A 92 -2.89 -21.33 4.77
CA LYS A 92 -2.44 -22.13 5.90
C LYS A 92 -0.97 -22.48 5.71
N SER A 93 -0.19 -22.31 6.77
CA SER A 93 1.20 -22.75 6.79
C SER A 93 1.26 -24.28 6.77
N ALA A 94 2.10 -24.84 5.89
CA ALA A 94 2.41 -26.25 5.88
C ALA A 94 3.53 -26.63 6.87
N GLU A 95 4.27 -25.66 7.39
CA GLU A 95 5.48 -25.86 8.19
C GLU A 95 5.29 -25.54 9.67
N ALA A 96 4.27 -24.72 10.00
CA ALA A 96 4.04 -24.34 11.39
C ALA A 96 3.58 -25.53 12.24
N PRO A 97 4.07 -25.68 13.48
CA PRO A 97 3.72 -26.80 14.36
C PRO A 97 2.28 -26.73 14.89
N ALA A 98 1.60 -25.60 14.72
CA ALA A 98 0.20 -25.37 15.08
C ALA A 98 -0.56 -24.78 13.89
N PRO A 99 -1.90 -24.83 13.86
CA PRO A 99 -2.71 -24.22 12.81
C PRO A 99 -2.39 -22.72 12.69
N THR A 100 -1.63 -22.36 11.66
CA THR A 100 -1.14 -20.98 11.44
C THR A 100 -1.57 -20.47 10.07
N THR A 101 -2.05 -19.24 10.03
CA THR A 101 -2.37 -18.52 8.80
C THR A 101 -1.24 -17.54 8.51
N VAL A 102 -0.73 -17.58 7.29
CA VAL A 102 0.41 -16.74 6.84
C VAL A 102 0.05 -15.97 5.58
N PRO A 103 0.74 -14.85 5.30
CA PRO A 103 0.61 -14.17 4.02
C PRO A 103 0.99 -15.09 2.85
N ASP A 104 0.29 -14.92 1.73
CA ASP A 104 0.58 -15.62 0.49
C ASP A 104 0.94 -14.61 -0.62
N THR A 105 0.01 -14.28 -1.49
CA THR A 105 0.23 -13.38 -2.62
C THR A 105 -0.13 -11.95 -2.24
N LEU A 106 0.69 -10.98 -2.64
CA LEU A 106 0.34 -9.56 -2.52
C LEU A 106 -0.95 -9.30 -3.30
N HIS A 107 -1.88 -8.59 -2.67
CA HIS A 107 -3.18 -8.26 -3.25
C HIS A 107 -3.25 -6.79 -3.67
N ASP A 108 -3.01 -5.87 -2.74
CA ASP A 108 -3.00 -4.43 -2.97
C ASP A 108 -2.23 -3.68 -1.90
N LEU A 109 -2.02 -2.39 -2.16
CA LEU A 109 -1.42 -1.42 -1.25
C LEU A 109 -2.32 -0.21 -1.13
N ASP A 110 -2.63 0.18 0.11
CA ASP A 110 -3.26 1.46 0.43
C ASP A 110 -2.25 2.40 1.04
N PHE A 111 -2.25 3.64 0.60
CA PHE A 111 -1.40 4.69 1.15
C PHE A 111 -2.21 5.86 1.68
N MET A 112 -1.72 6.46 2.76
CA MET A 112 -2.20 7.72 3.31
C MET A 112 -1.03 8.65 3.58
N VAL A 113 -1.22 9.94 3.29
CA VAL A 113 -0.29 11.00 3.69
C VAL A 113 -1.06 12.19 4.24
N ARG A 114 -0.57 12.74 5.34
CA ARG A 114 -1.09 13.99 5.86
C ARG A 114 -0.36 15.17 5.24
N ASP A 115 -1.13 16.03 4.60
CA ASP A 115 -0.66 17.29 4.02
C ASP A 115 -1.82 18.29 4.01
N SER A 116 -1.80 19.21 4.98
CA SER A 116 -2.88 20.18 5.20
C SER A 116 -3.02 21.20 4.07
N LYS A 117 -1.99 21.36 3.23
CA LYS A 117 -2.04 22.28 2.07
C LYS A 117 -2.64 21.63 0.84
N ARG A 118 -2.32 20.36 0.60
CA ARG A 118 -2.79 19.62 -0.58
C ARG A 118 -4.19 19.05 -0.40
N PHE A 119 -4.55 18.64 0.82
CA PHE A 119 -5.74 17.81 1.08
C PHE A 119 -6.72 18.44 2.06
N ALA A 120 -6.85 19.76 2.05
CA ALA A 120 -7.78 20.50 2.92
C ALA A 120 -9.23 19.97 2.85
N ASP A 121 -9.69 19.60 1.65
CA ASP A 121 -11.05 19.13 1.39
C ASP A 121 -11.29 17.66 1.80
N SER A 122 -10.25 16.91 2.11
CA SER A 122 -10.32 15.50 2.55
C SER A 122 -9.77 15.29 3.96
N GLY A 123 -10.00 16.26 4.87
CA GLY A 123 -9.57 16.19 6.26
C GLY A 123 -8.06 16.31 6.43
N ASN A 124 -7.38 16.91 5.49
CA ASN A 124 -5.93 17.06 5.37
C ASN A 124 -5.19 15.73 5.07
N TRP A 125 -5.89 14.69 4.62
CA TRP A 125 -5.30 13.42 4.26
C TRP A 125 -5.49 13.12 2.77
N GLY A 126 -4.40 12.78 2.10
CA GLY A 126 -4.38 12.15 0.79
C GLY A 126 -4.48 10.63 0.92
N TYR A 127 -5.12 10.00 -0.05
CA TYR A 127 -5.34 8.54 -0.11
C TYR A 127 -5.00 8.02 -1.48
N ALA A 128 -4.42 6.83 -1.56
CA ALA A 128 -4.23 6.09 -2.80
C ALA A 128 -4.35 4.61 -2.55
N GLN A 129 -4.85 3.88 -3.53
CA GLN A 129 -4.84 2.43 -3.57
C GLN A 129 -4.24 1.96 -4.88
N PHE A 130 -3.41 0.92 -4.82
CA PHE A 130 -2.77 0.29 -5.96
C PHE A 130 -2.99 -1.21 -5.92
N ASN A 131 -3.77 -1.72 -6.87
CA ASN A 131 -3.97 -3.15 -7.04
C ASN A 131 -2.70 -3.78 -7.63
N TYR A 132 -2.37 -4.97 -7.19
CA TYR A 132 -1.24 -5.72 -7.69
C TYR A 132 -1.69 -6.89 -8.57
N ASP A 133 -1.08 -7.05 -9.72
CA ASP A 133 -1.26 -8.20 -10.59
C ASP A 133 -0.01 -9.10 -10.51
N PRO A 134 -0.12 -10.28 -9.87
CA PRO A 134 1.01 -11.20 -9.74
C PRO A 134 1.42 -11.86 -11.07
N ALA A 135 0.55 -11.88 -12.07
CA ALA A 135 0.86 -12.49 -13.37
C ALA A 135 1.81 -11.62 -14.20
N THR A 136 1.74 -10.31 -14.01
CA THR A 136 2.54 -9.34 -14.76
C THR A 136 3.54 -8.59 -13.90
N ASP A 137 3.52 -8.80 -12.57
CA ASP A 137 4.31 -8.06 -11.58
C ASP A 137 4.12 -6.54 -11.72
N THR A 138 2.85 -6.10 -11.80
CA THR A 138 2.50 -4.70 -12.03
C THR A 138 1.51 -4.17 -11.01
N PHE A 139 1.56 -2.84 -10.78
CA PHE A 139 0.59 -2.11 -9.99
C PHE A 139 -0.28 -1.23 -10.88
N THR A 140 -1.56 -1.18 -10.56
CA THR A 140 -2.53 -0.28 -11.21
C THR A 140 -3.26 0.56 -10.17
N PRO A 141 -3.38 1.88 -10.37
CA PRO A 141 -4.10 2.74 -9.44
C PRO A 141 -5.60 2.40 -9.46
N LEU A 142 -6.22 2.40 -8.28
CA LEU A 142 -7.66 2.26 -8.11
C LEU A 142 -8.28 3.59 -7.67
N GLY A 143 -9.35 4.00 -8.34
CA GLY A 143 -10.07 5.22 -8.02
C GLY A 143 -9.39 6.50 -8.53
N THR A 144 -9.91 7.63 -8.11
CA THR A 144 -9.45 8.97 -8.48
C THR A 144 -9.31 9.84 -7.23
N GLY A 145 -8.14 10.44 -7.04
CA GLY A 145 -7.87 11.38 -5.97
C GLY A 145 -8.14 10.84 -4.55
N ALA A 146 -8.24 11.75 -3.61
CA ALA A 146 -8.44 11.42 -2.20
C ALA A 146 -9.90 11.05 -1.82
N ALA A 147 -10.87 11.28 -2.70
CA ALA A 147 -12.30 11.22 -2.37
C ALA A 147 -12.75 9.83 -1.92
N CYS A 148 -12.27 8.77 -2.55
CA CYS A 148 -12.67 7.39 -2.23
C CYS A 148 -12.24 7.00 -0.81
N GLY A 149 -10.96 7.18 -0.48
CA GLY A 149 -10.45 6.90 0.86
C GLY A 149 -11.08 7.79 1.91
N PHE A 150 -11.22 9.09 1.64
CA PHE A 150 -11.84 10.05 2.54
C PHE A 150 -13.26 9.66 2.93
N ALA A 151 -14.11 9.25 1.98
CA ALA A 151 -15.48 8.84 2.25
C ALA A 151 -15.54 7.73 3.32
N CYS A 152 -14.67 6.73 3.26
CA CYS A 152 -14.60 5.68 4.26
C CYS A 152 -14.03 6.18 5.60
N HIS A 153 -13.01 7.03 5.57
CA HIS A 153 -12.29 7.48 6.76
C HIS A 153 -13.03 8.55 7.58
N THR A 154 -14.09 9.18 7.04
CA THR A 154 -14.97 10.10 7.79
C THR A 154 -15.58 9.47 9.03
N ILE A 155 -15.79 8.15 9.04
CA ILE A 155 -16.34 7.39 10.18
C ILE A 155 -15.48 7.58 11.44
N VAL A 156 -14.17 7.78 11.27
CA VAL A 156 -13.21 7.96 12.37
C VAL A 156 -12.62 9.36 12.43
N LYS A 157 -13.38 10.38 11.99
CA LYS A 157 -12.97 11.79 12.03
C LYS A 157 -12.45 12.22 13.41
N ALA A 158 -13.05 11.74 14.49
CA ALA A 158 -12.62 12.03 15.86
C ALA A 158 -11.22 11.51 16.21
N LYS A 159 -10.68 10.60 15.40
CA LYS A 159 -9.32 10.06 15.48
C LYS A 159 -8.43 10.59 14.35
N ASP A 160 -8.69 11.81 13.90
CA ASP A 160 -8.01 12.41 12.76
C ASP A 160 -8.00 11.49 11.52
N TYR A 161 -9.16 10.87 11.24
CA TYR A 161 -9.39 9.99 10.07
C TYR A 161 -8.55 8.71 10.03
N VAL A 162 -7.95 8.27 11.15
CA VAL A 162 -7.11 7.08 11.20
C VAL A 162 -7.80 5.97 12.02
N PHE A 163 -8.10 4.83 11.38
CA PHE A 163 -8.71 3.67 12.03
C PHE A 163 -7.77 2.98 13.02
N THR A 164 -6.49 2.91 12.64
CA THR A 164 -5.50 2.06 13.29
C THR A 164 -5.01 2.66 14.59
N GLY A 165 -5.06 1.86 15.65
CA GLY A 165 -4.37 2.18 16.90
C GLY A 165 -2.92 1.69 16.89
N TYR A 166 -2.10 2.22 17.79
CA TYR A 166 -0.72 1.79 18.01
C TYR A 166 -0.68 0.93 19.28
N PRO A 167 -0.72 -0.39 19.18
CA PRO A 167 -0.79 -1.27 20.34
C PRO A 167 0.53 -1.25 21.11
N LYS A 168 0.44 -1.53 22.41
CA LYS A 168 1.64 -1.71 23.26
C LYS A 168 2.48 -2.88 22.73
N ARG A 169 3.79 -2.71 22.77
CA ARG A 169 4.81 -3.69 22.38
C ARG A 169 5.67 -4.07 23.56
#